data_cc68e1664e58338009c2684d55452ea6
#
_entry.id   cc68e1664e58338009c2684d55452ea6
#
_cell.length_a   1.000
_cell.length_b   1.000
_cell.length_c   1.000
_cell.angle_alpha   90.00
_cell.angle_beta   90.00
_cell.angle_gamma   90.00
#
_symmetry.space_group_name_H-M   'P 1'
#
loop_
_entity.id
_entity.type
_entity.pdbx_description
1 polymer ?
#
loop_
_entity_poly.entity_id
_entity_poly.type
_entity_poly.pdbx_seq_one_letter_code
_entity_poly.pdbx_strand_id
1 'polypeptide(L)'
;ILYLNNSWDWSGGFAQYLNWNGYGAIPYPMVKPNTWAQFMSFSGQFLQCDNCKKQFRDHIQFMLNHSNRYTGLKFMDDPTIMTWEIGNEPRAFSTDNIPALEQWIQETAALIRKIDKNHLITTGTEGQHGCEESLEVFEHIHSNNDIDYLTMHIWPKNWSWLDVKNISGTLKTSINNTNKYMEDHFTVARHLGKPIVLEEFGLPRDFHGYKPSEKSTCRDSYYANAFEQVLDHCKHNDVLAGCNFWGFAGEGRPAHLFWIKGDDYLGDPPNEEQGLNSVFSTDSTMPLIAKYNHILMKCLKNDHHEIDK
;
A
#
# COMPACT_ATOMS: atom_id res chain seq x y z
N ILE A 1 4.33 6.43 -7.83
CA ILE A 1 4.63 5.01 -7.51
C ILE A 1 3.83 4.15 -8.47
N LEU A 2 4.46 3.13 -9.05
CA LEU A 2 3.80 2.15 -9.92
C LEU A 2 4.04 0.73 -9.35
N TYR A 3 2.98 0.07 -8.89
CA TYR A 3 3.06 -1.33 -8.47
C TYR A 3 2.97 -2.27 -9.68
N LEU A 4 3.72 -3.37 -9.62
CA LEU A 4 3.93 -4.29 -10.76
C LEU A 4 3.14 -5.60 -10.62
N ASN A 5 2.67 -5.93 -9.41
CA ASN A 5 1.90 -7.14 -9.10
C ASN A 5 0.94 -6.89 -7.94
N ASN A 6 0.13 -7.89 -7.60
CA ASN A 6 -0.79 -7.83 -6.46
C ASN A 6 -1.00 -9.23 -5.87
N SER A 7 -1.05 -9.36 -4.55
CA SER A 7 -1.38 -10.63 -3.91
C SER A 7 -2.88 -10.90 -3.82
N TRP A 8 -3.69 -9.83 -3.91
CA TRP A 8 -5.15 -9.89 -3.76
C TRP A 8 -5.88 -10.04 -5.09
N ASP A 9 -7.20 -10.05 -5.06
CA ASP A 9 -8.06 -10.37 -6.21
C ASP A 9 -8.35 -9.17 -7.14
N TRP A 10 -7.91 -7.99 -6.78
CA TRP A 10 -7.96 -6.84 -7.68
C TRP A 10 -6.72 -6.72 -8.55
N SER A 11 -6.85 -6.15 -9.72
CA SER A 11 -5.78 -6.00 -10.74
C SER A 11 -5.23 -7.32 -11.29
N GLY A 12 -5.89 -8.45 -11.07
CA GLY A 12 -5.46 -9.77 -11.55
C GLY A 12 -4.41 -10.45 -10.66
N GLY A 13 -3.23 -9.89 -10.52
CA GLY A 13 -2.19 -10.30 -9.58
C GLY A 13 -1.76 -11.77 -9.64
N PHE A 14 -1.30 -12.30 -8.51
CA PHE A 14 -0.82 -13.67 -8.36
C PHE A 14 -1.82 -14.72 -8.87
N ALA A 15 -3.09 -14.54 -8.52
CA ALA A 15 -4.14 -15.46 -8.89
C ALA A 15 -4.37 -15.54 -10.41
N GLN A 16 -4.22 -14.42 -11.13
CA GLN A 16 -4.38 -14.39 -12.58
C GLN A 16 -3.25 -15.12 -13.30
N TYR A 17 -2.00 -14.98 -12.85
CA TYR A 17 -0.89 -15.76 -13.39
C TYR A 17 -1.10 -17.25 -13.21
N LEU A 18 -1.61 -17.67 -12.04
CA LEU A 18 -1.93 -19.06 -11.77
C LEU A 18 -3.03 -19.59 -12.69
N ASN A 19 -4.10 -18.82 -12.89
CA ASN A 19 -5.17 -19.19 -13.81
C ASN A 19 -4.65 -19.39 -15.24
N TRP A 20 -3.81 -18.48 -15.75
CA TRP A 20 -3.18 -18.60 -17.07
C TRP A 20 -2.27 -19.82 -17.20
N ASN A 21 -1.74 -20.33 -16.10
CA ASN A 21 -0.87 -21.51 -16.06
C ASN A 21 -1.61 -22.82 -15.68
N GLY A 22 -2.94 -22.83 -15.75
CA GLY A 22 -3.72 -24.05 -15.61
C GLY A 22 -4.01 -24.52 -14.19
N TYR A 23 -3.81 -23.65 -13.18
CA TYR A 23 -4.12 -23.97 -11.78
C TYR A 23 -5.64 -24.00 -11.48
N GLY A 24 -6.47 -23.66 -12.46
CA GLY A 24 -7.92 -23.69 -12.34
C GLY A 24 -8.56 -22.30 -12.21
N ALA A 25 -9.85 -22.29 -11.92
CA ALA A 25 -10.61 -21.05 -11.73
C ALA A 25 -10.20 -20.36 -10.43
N ILE A 26 -10.08 -19.03 -10.49
CA ILE A 26 -9.77 -18.22 -9.31
C ILE A 26 -10.97 -18.27 -8.33
N PRO A 27 -10.74 -18.67 -7.07
CA PRO A 27 -11.81 -18.75 -6.07
C PRO A 27 -12.12 -17.37 -5.47
N TYR A 28 -12.68 -16.46 -6.27
CA TYR A 28 -13.03 -15.11 -5.82
C TYR A 28 -13.92 -15.12 -4.57
N PRO A 29 -13.53 -14.47 -3.45
CA PRO A 29 -14.25 -14.56 -2.18
C PRO A 29 -15.69 -14.02 -2.23
N MET A 30 -15.95 -13.09 -3.15
CA MET A 30 -17.28 -12.51 -3.36
C MET A 30 -18.24 -13.47 -4.09
N VAL A 31 -17.73 -14.50 -4.73
CA VAL A 31 -18.53 -15.52 -5.45
C VAL A 31 -18.74 -16.72 -4.54
N LYS A 32 -19.88 -16.78 -3.88
CA LYS A 32 -20.22 -17.89 -2.97
C LYS A 32 -20.25 -19.24 -3.72
N PRO A 33 -19.73 -20.34 -3.13
CA PRO A 33 -19.36 -20.51 -1.72
C PRO A 33 -17.89 -20.17 -1.38
N ASN A 34 -17.13 -19.56 -2.27
CA ASN A 34 -15.72 -19.28 -2.06
C ASN A 34 -15.47 -18.41 -0.80
N THR A 35 -14.29 -18.53 -0.23
CA THR A 35 -13.85 -17.82 0.97
C THR A 35 -12.49 -17.17 0.76
N TRP A 36 -12.15 -16.20 1.61
CA TRP A 36 -10.81 -15.59 1.63
C TRP A 36 -9.71 -16.61 1.89
N ALA A 37 -9.94 -17.59 2.76
CA ALA A 37 -8.95 -18.64 3.02
C ALA A 37 -8.64 -19.48 1.76
N GLN A 38 -9.65 -19.78 0.95
CA GLN A 38 -9.46 -20.47 -0.34
C GLN A 38 -8.70 -19.60 -1.33
N PHE A 39 -9.02 -18.31 -1.41
CA PHE A 39 -8.30 -17.37 -2.28
C PHE A 39 -6.83 -17.23 -1.88
N MET A 40 -6.54 -17.02 -0.60
CA MET A 40 -5.16 -16.91 -0.08
C MET A 40 -4.36 -18.18 -0.35
N SER A 41 -4.94 -19.35 -0.08
CA SER A 41 -4.29 -20.64 -0.38
C SER A 41 -4.06 -20.85 -1.88
N PHE A 42 -4.96 -20.39 -2.75
CA PHE A 42 -4.77 -20.42 -4.19
C PHE A 42 -3.66 -19.45 -4.62
N SER A 43 -3.74 -18.18 -4.19
CA SER A 43 -2.81 -17.11 -4.56
C SER A 43 -1.37 -17.42 -4.13
N GLY A 44 -1.17 -17.98 -2.94
CA GLY A 44 0.15 -18.36 -2.41
C GLY A 44 0.92 -19.35 -3.28
N GLN A 45 0.24 -20.16 -4.12
CA GLN A 45 0.89 -21.08 -5.06
C GLN A 45 1.72 -20.35 -6.14
N PHE A 46 1.51 -19.05 -6.35
CA PHE A 46 2.31 -18.23 -7.27
C PHE A 46 3.81 -18.34 -6.96
N LEU A 47 4.17 -18.34 -5.70
CA LEU A 47 5.57 -18.37 -5.26
C LEU A 47 6.28 -19.69 -5.65
N GLN A 48 5.53 -20.76 -5.90
CA GLN A 48 6.04 -22.06 -6.35
C GLN A 48 5.87 -22.27 -7.85
N CYS A 49 5.24 -21.34 -8.58
CA CYS A 49 4.95 -21.46 -10.01
C CYS A 49 6.05 -20.77 -10.85
N ASP A 50 7.04 -21.51 -11.33
CA ASP A 50 8.15 -20.94 -12.11
C ASP A 50 7.69 -20.27 -13.40
N ASN A 51 6.68 -20.81 -14.09
CA ASN A 51 6.09 -20.18 -15.27
C ASN A 51 5.40 -18.86 -14.93
N CYS A 52 4.68 -18.79 -13.80
CA CYS A 52 4.05 -17.57 -13.32
C CYS A 52 5.11 -16.48 -13.03
N LYS A 53 6.17 -16.85 -12.30
CA LYS A 53 7.30 -15.94 -12.01
C LYS A 53 8.01 -15.53 -13.30
N LYS A 54 8.15 -16.40 -14.27
CA LYS A 54 8.71 -16.03 -15.59
C LYS A 54 7.82 -15.02 -16.31
N GLN A 55 6.52 -15.24 -16.39
CA GLN A 55 5.58 -14.30 -17.01
C GLN A 55 5.61 -12.94 -16.31
N PHE A 56 5.73 -12.92 -14.99
CA PHE A 56 5.88 -11.69 -14.23
C PHE A 56 7.20 -10.96 -14.58
N ARG A 57 8.33 -11.67 -14.69
CA ARG A 57 9.59 -11.06 -15.15
C ARG A 57 9.48 -10.48 -16.57
N ASP A 58 8.78 -11.17 -17.46
CA ASP A 58 8.51 -10.68 -18.83
C ASP A 58 7.65 -9.40 -18.78
N HIS A 59 6.65 -9.34 -17.88
CA HIS A 59 5.84 -8.14 -17.63
C HIS A 59 6.67 -6.96 -17.11
N ILE A 60 7.57 -7.18 -16.15
CA ILE A 60 8.49 -6.15 -15.68
C ILE A 60 9.31 -5.58 -16.83
N GLN A 61 9.93 -6.44 -17.65
CA GLN A 61 10.71 -6.00 -18.80
C GLN A 61 9.88 -5.20 -19.80
N PHE A 62 8.64 -5.62 -20.04
CA PHE A 62 7.70 -4.90 -20.90
C PHE A 62 7.38 -3.52 -20.31
N MET A 63 7.01 -3.44 -19.03
CA MET A 63 6.61 -2.17 -18.39
C MET A 63 7.75 -1.16 -18.36
N LEU A 64 8.94 -1.54 -17.92
CA LEU A 64 10.06 -0.63 -17.79
C LEU A 64 10.51 -0.10 -19.18
N ASN A 65 10.45 -0.93 -20.21
CA ASN A 65 10.82 -0.54 -21.59
C ASN A 65 9.66 0.06 -22.39
N HIS A 66 8.45 0.09 -21.85
CA HIS A 66 7.30 0.65 -22.54
C HIS A 66 7.48 2.16 -22.78
N SER A 67 7.30 2.61 -24.03
CA SER A 67 7.36 4.02 -24.36
C SER A 67 5.98 4.66 -24.23
N ASN A 68 5.90 5.71 -23.44
CA ASN A 68 4.71 6.54 -23.31
C ASN A 68 4.40 7.19 -24.67
N ARG A 69 3.24 6.90 -25.22
CA ARG A 69 2.87 7.38 -26.57
C ARG A 69 2.73 8.90 -26.67
N TYR A 70 2.57 9.61 -25.58
CA TYR A 70 2.43 11.08 -25.55
C TYR A 70 3.77 11.78 -25.40
N THR A 71 4.68 11.25 -24.59
CA THR A 71 5.99 11.86 -24.30
C THR A 71 7.12 11.25 -25.12
N GLY A 72 6.96 10.01 -25.61
CA GLY A 72 8.00 9.22 -26.26
C GLY A 72 9.04 8.64 -25.29
N LEU A 73 8.99 8.99 -24.00
CA LEU A 73 9.90 8.47 -22.99
C LEU A 73 9.57 7.03 -22.65
N LYS A 74 10.57 6.20 -22.40
CA LYS A 74 10.36 4.93 -21.72
C LYS A 74 9.99 5.17 -20.26
N PHE A 75 9.22 4.26 -19.65
CA PHE A 75 8.85 4.41 -18.24
C PHE A 75 10.09 4.41 -17.32
N MET A 76 11.11 3.63 -17.63
CA MET A 76 12.39 3.64 -16.91
C MET A 76 13.19 4.95 -17.04
N ASP A 77 12.80 5.86 -17.95
CA ASP A 77 13.43 7.15 -18.19
C ASP A 77 12.49 8.33 -17.83
N ASP A 78 11.26 8.04 -17.35
CA ASP A 78 10.24 9.07 -17.07
C ASP A 78 10.40 9.62 -15.65
N PRO A 79 10.88 10.88 -15.47
CA PRO A 79 11.13 11.46 -14.15
C PRO A 79 9.85 11.73 -13.32
N THR A 80 8.66 11.51 -13.89
CA THR A 80 7.40 11.58 -13.13
C THR A 80 7.12 10.31 -12.34
N ILE A 81 7.79 9.20 -12.67
CA ILE A 81 7.76 7.97 -11.89
C ILE A 81 8.82 8.09 -10.79
N MET A 82 8.42 7.97 -9.54
CA MET A 82 9.34 7.97 -8.40
C MET A 82 9.89 6.57 -8.12
N THR A 83 9.01 5.58 -8.13
CA THR A 83 9.30 4.25 -7.58
C THR A 83 8.62 3.15 -8.38
N TRP A 84 9.32 2.04 -8.54
CA TRP A 84 8.77 0.72 -8.86
C TRP A 84 8.46 -0.02 -7.57
N GLU A 85 7.21 -0.36 -7.37
CA GLU A 85 6.76 -1.19 -6.26
C GLU A 85 6.59 -2.61 -6.76
N ILE A 86 7.24 -3.58 -6.09
CA ILE A 86 7.27 -4.99 -6.55
C ILE A 86 5.86 -5.56 -6.61
N GLY A 87 5.03 -5.23 -5.65
CA GLY A 87 3.63 -5.62 -5.67
C GLY A 87 2.83 -4.98 -4.55
N ASN A 88 1.53 -4.77 -4.77
CA ASN A 88 0.64 -4.38 -3.70
C ASN A 88 0.46 -5.56 -2.73
N GLU A 89 0.87 -5.34 -1.48
CA GLU A 89 0.74 -6.28 -0.36
C GLU A 89 1.23 -7.71 -0.66
N PRO A 90 2.49 -7.88 -1.10
CA PRO A 90 3.01 -9.20 -1.37
C PRO A 90 3.02 -10.05 -0.09
N ARG A 91 2.40 -11.24 -0.15
CA ARG A 91 2.26 -12.15 0.99
C ARG A 91 2.67 -13.58 0.64
N ALA A 92 3.22 -14.27 1.63
CA ALA A 92 3.50 -15.70 1.56
C ALA A 92 2.21 -16.54 1.66
N PHE A 93 1.20 -16.06 2.39
CA PHE A 93 -0.04 -16.75 2.76
C PHE A 93 0.15 -18.06 3.54
N SER A 94 1.36 -18.35 3.96
CA SER A 94 1.72 -19.38 4.93
C SER A 94 3.17 -19.21 5.35
N THR A 95 3.51 -19.65 6.55
CA THR A 95 4.90 -19.62 7.05
C THR A 95 5.84 -20.47 6.22
N ASP A 96 5.36 -21.58 5.64
CA ASP A 96 6.15 -22.46 4.78
C ASP A 96 6.58 -21.77 3.46
N ASN A 97 5.86 -20.77 3.02
CA ASN A 97 6.16 -20.01 1.81
C ASN A 97 7.08 -18.79 2.04
N ILE A 98 7.40 -18.45 3.28
CA ILE A 98 8.27 -17.29 3.59
C ILE A 98 9.59 -17.33 2.79
N PRO A 99 10.34 -18.44 2.74
CA PRO A 99 11.58 -18.47 1.98
C PRO A 99 11.39 -18.20 0.48
N ALA A 100 10.26 -18.68 -0.08
CA ALA A 100 9.93 -18.45 -1.49
C ALA A 100 9.52 -17.00 -1.76
N LEU A 101 8.83 -16.33 -0.82
CA LEU A 101 8.51 -14.91 -0.89
C LEU A 101 9.78 -14.06 -0.85
N GLU A 102 10.68 -14.31 0.11
CA GLU A 102 11.96 -13.60 0.23
C GLU A 102 12.80 -13.73 -1.03
N GLN A 103 12.94 -14.95 -1.55
CA GLN A 103 13.66 -15.20 -2.80
C GLN A 103 13.02 -14.46 -3.98
N TRP A 104 11.69 -14.51 -4.12
CA TRP A 104 10.98 -13.83 -5.20
C TRP A 104 11.14 -12.31 -5.15
N ILE A 105 11.06 -11.70 -3.97
CA ILE A 105 11.30 -10.27 -3.78
C ILE A 105 12.74 -9.92 -4.15
N GLN A 106 13.71 -10.68 -3.68
CA GLN A 106 15.14 -10.45 -3.96
C GLN A 106 15.42 -10.53 -5.46
N GLU A 107 14.97 -11.58 -6.14
CA GLU A 107 15.16 -11.77 -7.59
C GLU A 107 14.47 -10.66 -8.40
N THR A 108 13.31 -10.22 -7.95
CA THR A 108 12.53 -9.16 -8.60
C THR A 108 13.21 -7.81 -8.46
N ALA A 109 13.66 -7.43 -7.25
CA ALA A 109 14.39 -6.19 -7.02
C ALA A 109 15.67 -6.14 -7.86
N ALA A 110 16.44 -7.22 -7.88
CA ALA A 110 17.65 -7.33 -8.68
C ALA A 110 17.38 -7.19 -10.20
N LEU A 111 16.27 -7.79 -10.70
CA LEU A 111 15.88 -7.65 -12.09
C LEU A 111 15.52 -6.19 -12.43
N ILE A 112 14.71 -5.53 -11.61
CA ILE A 112 14.32 -4.13 -11.82
C ILE A 112 15.58 -3.26 -11.79
N ARG A 113 16.43 -3.40 -10.78
CA ARG A 113 17.68 -2.64 -10.63
C ARG A 113 18.67 -2.85 -11.77
N LYS A 114 18.68 -4.04 -12.38
CA LYS A 114 19.49 -4.32 -13.56
C LYS A 114 19.04 -3.52 -14.78
N ILE A 115 17.71 -3.32 -14.94
CA ILE A 115 17.13 -2.61 -16.09
C ILE A 115 17.12 -1.10 -15.86
N ASP A 116 16.70 -0.69 -14.65
CA ASP A 116 16.50 0.70 -14.26
C ASP A 116 17.45 1.08 -13.11
N LYS A 117 18.29 2.10 -13.36
CA LYS A 117 19.24 2.65 -12.38
C LYS A 117 18.78 3.98 -11.77
N ASN A 118 17.65 4.51 -12.24
CA ASN A 118 17.21 5.86 -11.94
C ASN A 118 16.14 5.91 -10.83
N HIS A 119 15.16 4.99 -10.89
CA HIS A 119 14.02 5.00 -10.01
C HIS A 119 14.27 4.23 -8.71
N LEU A 120 13.53 4.60 -7.67
CA LEU A 120 13.52 3.85 -6.42
C LEU A 120 12.79 2.51 -6.59
N ILE A 121 13.10 1.56 -5.72
CA ILE A 121 12.43 0.26 -5.65
C ILE A 121 11.96 0.04 -4.22
N THR A 122 10.73 -0.42 -4.07
CA THR A 122 10.16 -0.83 -2.79
C THR A 122 9.34 -2.10 -2.92
N THR A 123 8.97 -2.69 -1.80
CA THR A 123 8.25 -3.96 -1.77
C THR A 123 6.74 -3.81 -1.92
N GLY A 124 6.13 -2.75 -1.35
CA GLY A 124 4.68 -2.59 -1.21
C GLY A 124 4.06 -3.46 -0.13
N THR A 125 4.85 -3.94 0.85
CA THR A 125 4.35 -4.78 1.94
C THR A 125 3.62 -3.97 3.01
N GLU A 126 2.66 -4.62 3.68
CA GLU A 126 1.94 -4.05 4.83
C GLU A 126 2.82 -3.87 6.08
N GLY A 127 4.05 -4.36 6.06
CA GLY A 127 4.91 -4.49 7.23
C GLY A 127 4.90 -5.92 7.78
N GLN A 128 4.96 -6.09 9.12
CA GLN A 128 4.97 -7.42 9.73
C GLN A 128 3.72 -8.26 9.39
N HIS A 129 2.56 -7.64 9.21
CA HIS A 129 1.35 -8.36 8.77
C HIS A 129 1.52 -8.98 7.38
N GLY A 130 2.19 -8.30 6.46
CA GLY A 130 2.55 -8.83 5.15
C GLY A 130 3.64 -9.93 5.21
N CYS A 131 4.35 -10.01 6.31
CA CYS A 131 5.44 -10.93 6.58
C CYS A 131 5.07 -12.03 7.59
N GLU A 132 3.83 -12.54 7.56
CA GLU A 132 3.30 -13.58 8.45
C GLU A 132 3.53 -13.24 9.94
N GLU A 133 3.26 -12.00 10.35
CA GLU A 133 3.41 -11.44 11.71
C GLU A 133 4.87 -11.36 12.21
N SER A 134 5.87 -11.42 11.33
CA SER A 134 7.29 -11.42 11.69
C SER A 134 8.01 -10.13 11.31
N LEU A 135 8.46 -9.36 12.30
CA LEU A 135 9.38 -8.23 12.08
C LEU A 135 10.76 -8.69 11.60
N GLU A 136 11.20 -9.90 11.96
CA GLU A 136 12.48 -10.46 11.50
C GLU A 136 12.44 -10.72 9.98
N VAL A 137 11.35 -11.30 9.46
CA VAL A 137 11.15 -11.48 8.02
C VAL A 137 11.04 -10.13 7.31
N PHE A 138 10.32 -9.18 7.90
CA PHE A 138 10.22 -7.81 7.37
C PHE A 138 11.59 -7.15 7.27
N GLU A 139 12.41 -7.24 8.30
CA GLU A 139 13.77 -6.71 8.31
C GLU A 139 14.67 -7.41 7.28
N HIS A 140 14.61 -8.74 7.21
CA HIS A 140 15.42 -9.53 6.26
C HIS A 140 15.12 -9.15 4.80
N ILE A 141 13.84 -9.05 4.44
CA ILE A 141 13.41 -8.60 3.10
C ILE A 141 14.00 -7.23 2.75
N HIS A 142 13.89 -6.27 3.68
CA HIS A 142 14.32 -4.89 3.44
C HIS A 142 15.81 -4.64 3.66
N SER A 143 16.57 -5.61 4.16
CA SER A 143 18.05 -5.56 4.19
C SER A 143 18.68 -5.63 2.80
N ASN A 144 17.91 -6.05 1.77
CA ASN A 144 18.36 -6.10 0.38
C ASN A 144 18.78 -4.72 -0.14
N ASN A 145 19.99 -4.60 -0.69
CA ASN A 145 20.55 -3.34 -1.20
C ASN A 145 19.82 -2.78 -2.42
N ASP A 146 19.06 -3.59 -3.16
CA ASP A 146 18.28 -3.13 -4.31
C ASP A 146 16.92 -2.53 -3.90
N ILE A 147 16.53 -2.64 -2.63
CA ILE A 147 15.33 -2.00 -2.06
C ILE A 147 15.75 -0.70 -1.36
N ASP A 148 15.17 0.41 -1.78
CA ASP A 148 15.59 1.74 -1.36
C ASP A 148 14.88 2.22 -0.09
N TYR A 149 13.62 1.82 0.12
CA TYR A 149 12.86 2.20 1.30
C TYR A 149 11.84 1.12 1.70
N LEU A 150 11.41 1.18 2.96
CA LEU A 150 10.44 0.27 3.54
C LEU A 150 9.02 0.82 3.37
N THR A 151 8.03 -0.07 3.34
CA THR A 151 6.61 0.29 3.33
C THR A 151 5.88 -0.34 4.49
N MET A 152 4.79 0.28 4.91
CA MET A 152 3.80 -0.29 5.80
C MET A 152 2.41 0.20 5.42
N HIS A 153 1.41 -0.67 5.57
CA HIS A 153 -0.02 -0.35 5.45
C HIS A 153 -0.69 -0.57 6.79
N ILE A 154 -1.68 0.23 7.13
CA ILE A 154 -2.37 0.10 8.43
C ILE A 154 -3.87 0.21 8.25
N TRP A 155 -4.56 -0.90 8.52
CA TRP A 155 -6.00 -1.04 8.34
C TRP A 155 -6.72 -1.40 9.65
N PRO A 156 -7.02 -0.42 10.53
CA PRO A 156 -7.59 -0.67 11.86
C PRO A 156 -8.90 -1.47 11.84
N LYS A 157 -9.76 -1.24 10.83
CA LYS A 157 -11.00 -2.01 10.64
C LYS A 157 -10.69 -3.48 10.35
N ASN A 158 -9.80 -3.75 9.40
CA ASN A 158 -9.49 -5.09 8.93
C ASN A 158 -8.76 -5.91 9.99
N TRP A 159 -7.94 -5.24 10.80
CA TRP A 159 -7.16 -5.86 11.88
C TRP A 159 -7.88 -5.89 13.23
N SER A 160 -9.19 -5.61 13.25
CA SER A 160 -10.02 -5.63 14.46
C SER A 160 -9.57 -4.66 15.56
N TRP A 161 -8.83 -3.61 15.21
CA TRP A 161 -8.47 -2.53 16.12
C TRP A 161 -9.57 -1.49 16.26
N LEU A 162 -10.49 -1.45 15.28
CA LEU A 162 -11.64 -0.56 15.22
C LEU A 162 -12.94 -1.37 15.23
N ASP A 163 -13.83 -1.07 16.15
CA ASP A 163 -15.21 -1.57 16.11
C ASP A 163 -16.07 -0.60 15.29
N VAL A 164 -16.49 -1.02 14.09
CA VAL A 164 -17.34 -0.21 13.19
C VAL A 164 -18.71 0.12 13.77
N LYS A 165 -19.18 -0.63 14.80
CA LYS A 165 -20.40 -0.32 15.53
C LYS A 165 -20.20 0.74 16.61
N ASN A 166 -18.94 1.03 16.98
CA ASN A 166 -18.57 2.02 17.98
C ASN A 166 -17.23 2.69 17.64
N ILE A 167 -17.17 3.33 16.48
CA ILE A 167 -15.95 3.94 15.93
C ILE A 167 -15.37 4.95 16.93
N SER A 168 -16.17 5.88 17.44
CA SER A 168 -15.71 6.91 18.38
C SER A 168 -15.21 6.33 19.71
N GLY A 169 -15.82 5.25 20.21
CA GLY A 169 -15.41 4.58 21.43
C GLY A 169 -14.12 3.79 21.31
N THR A 170 -13.79 3.32 20.10
CA THR A 170 -12.58 2.51 19.83
C THR A 170 -11.47 3.28 19.10
N LEU A 171 -11.71 4.52 18.69
CA LEU A 171 -10.75 5.35 17.97
C LEU A 171 -9.40 5.49 18.71
N LYS A 172 -9.44 5.75 20.03
CA LYS A 172 -8.21 5.89 20.82
C LYS A 172 -7.38 4.60 20.84
N THR A 173 -8.03 3.45 20.95
CA THR A 173 -7.35 2.14 20.88
C THR A 173 -6.74 1.94 19.49
N SER A 174 -7.49 2.26 18.43
CA SER A 174 -6.99 2.18 17.05
C SER A 174 -5.74 3.05 16.85
N ILE A 175 -5.76 4.29 17.32
CA ILE A 175 -4.61 5.22 17.25
C ILE A 175 -3.41 4.66 18.03
N ASN A 176 -3.62 4.16 19.25
CA ASN A 176 -2.54 3.59 20.05
C ASN A 176 -1.90 2.36 19.39
N ASN A 177 -2.70 1.47 18.82
CA ASN A 177 -2.20 0.29 18.11
C ASN A 177 -1.46 0.69 16.83
N THR A 178 -1.99 1.67 16.09
CA THR A 178 -1.32 2.26 14.91
C THR A 178 0.05 2.81 15.29
N ASN A 179 0.14 3.65 16.32
CA ASN A 179 1.40 4.27 16.74
C ASN A 179 2.41 3.21 17.22
N LYS A 180 1.94 2.18 17.93
CA LYS A 180 2.82 1.08 18.32
C LYS A 180 3.35 0.31 17.11
N TYR A 181 2.47 -0.04 16.16
CA TYR A 181 2.85 -0.71 14.93
C TYR A 181 3.90 0.10 14.15
N MET A 182 3.66 1.41 13.99
CA MET A 182 4.59 2.31 13.32
C MET A 182 5.95 2.31 14.03
N GLU A 183 6.00 2.45 15.36
CA GLU A 183 7.27 2.50 16.11
C GLU A 183 8.06 1.18 16.04
N ASP A 184 7.38 0.04 16.04
CA ASP A 184 8.04 -1.26 15.84
C ASP A 184 8.75 -1.29 14.46
N HIS A 185 8.11 -0.74 13.40
CA HIS A 185 8.68 -0.65 12.05
C HIS A 185 9.73 0.47 11.90
N PHE A 186 9.58 1.59 12.60
CA PHE A 186 10.61 2.64 12.65
C PHE A 186 11.90 2.12 13.26
N THR A 187 11.82 1.25 14.26
CA THR A 187 12.99 0.59 14.85
C THR A 187 13.76 -0.22 13.80
N VAL A 188 13.07 -0.99 12.96
CA VAL A 188 13.68 -1.73 11.85
C VAL A 188 14.28 -0.75 10.82
N ALA A 189 13.55 0.28 10.43
CA ALA A 189 14.01 1.26 9.45
C ALA A 189 15.29 1.98 9.92
N ARG A 190 15.36 2.39 11.21
CA ARG A 190 16.57 2.98 11.81
C ARG A 190 17.74 2.00 11.82
N HIS A 191 17.48 0.72 12.14
CA HIS A 191 18.54 -0.32 12.14
C HIS A 191 19.12 -0.53 10.74
N LEU A 192 18.26 -0.55 9.71
CA LEU A 192 18.67 -0.69 8.32
C LEU A 192 19.24 0.60 7.70
N GLY A 193 19.07 1.74 8.35
CA GLY A 193 19.46 3.05 7.82
C GLY A 193 18.69 3.45 6.56
N LYS A 194 17.45 3.01 6.42
CA LYS A 194 16.57 3.28 5.27
C LYS A 194 15.32 4.03 5.69
N PRO A 195 14.77 4.93 4.83
CA PRO A 195 13.48 5.55 5.11
C PRO A 195 12.34 4.52 5.03
N ILE A 196 11.22 4.86 5.67
CA ILE A 196 9.97 4.10 5.63
C ILE A 196 8.81 5.02 5.25
N VAL A 197 7.82 4.49 4.51
CA VAL A 197 6.59 5.19 4.12
C VAL A 197 5.37 4.45 4.66
N LEU A 198 4.45 5.18 5.29
CA LEU A 198 3.10 4.69 5.55
C LEU A 198 2.31 4.78 4.24
N GLU A 199 2.34 3.72 3.44
CA GLU A 199 1.93 3.76 2.04
C GLU A 199 0.44 3.61 1.84
N GLU A 200 -0.24 2.94 2.78
CA GLU A 200 -1.70 2.90 2.84
C GLU A 200 -2.20 3.03 4.28
N PHE A 201 -3.21 3.84 4.47
CA PHE A 201 -4.00 3.87 5.69
C PHE A 201 -5.37 4.48 5.43
N GLY A 202 -6.35 4.08 6.20
CA GLY A 202 -7.71 4.60 6.09
C GLY A 202 -8.55 4.32 7.32
N LEU A 203 -9.66 5.04 7.41
CA LEU A 203 -10.68 4.81 8.43
C LEU A 203 -12.07 5.08 7.84
N PRO A 204 -13.09 4.27 8.16
CA PRO A 204 -14.47 4.55 7.77
C PRO A 204 -14.97 5.90 8.33
N ARG A 205 -16.04 6.43 7.73
CA ARG A 205 -16.76 7.59 8.28
C ARG A 205 -17.42 7.23 9.62
N ASP A 206 -17.76 8.27 10.37
CA ASP A 206 -18.51 8.13 11.62
C ASP A 206 -19.77 7.28 11.38
N PHE A 207 -20.11 6.43 12.34
CA PHE A 207 -21.24 5.50 12.25
C PHE A 207 -21.17 4.51 11.06
N HIS A 208 -19.98 4.26 10.53
CA HIS A 208 -19.76 3.37 9.38
C HIS A 208 -20.57 3.81 8.14
N GLY A 209 -20.63 5.12 7.92
CA GLY A 209 -21.34 5.70 6.78
C GLY A 209 -20.52 5.65 5.49
N TYR A 210 -21.22 5.69 4.35
CA TYR A 210 -20.61 5.58 3.02
C TYR A 210 -20.81 6.84 2.16
N LYS A 211 -21.74 7.73 2.54
CA LYS A 211 -22.11 8.89 1.74
C LYS A 211 -21.22 10.10 2.04
N PRO A 212 -20.93 10.95 1.04
CA PRO A 212 -20.19 12.20 1.27
C PRO A 212 -20.81 13.15 2.30
N SER A 213 -22.13 13.08 2.50
CA SER A 213 -22.85 13.90 3.48
C SER A 213 -22.67 13.45 4.93
N GLU A 214 -22.10 12.25 5.15
CA GLU A 214 -21.92 11.69 6.48
C GLU A 214 -20.60 12.19 7.06
N LYS A 215 -20.56 12.35 8.39
CA LYS A 215 -19.40 12.92 9.08
C LYS A 215 -18.19 12.04 9.01
N SER A 216 -17.01 12.65 8.99
CA SER A 216 -15.69 11.99 9.02
C SER A 216 -14.83 12.42 10.22
N THR A 217 -15.45 12.80 11.35
CA THR A 217 -14.74 13.35 12.51
C THR A 217 -13.68 12.38 13.07
N CYS A 218 -14.01 11.09 13.19
CA CYS A 218 -13.08 10.08 13.65
C CYS A 218 -11.98 9.81 12.63
N ARG A 219 -12.33 9.78 11.33
CA ARG A 219 -11.36 9.69 10.23
C ARG A 219 -10.39 10.86 10.27
N ASP A 220 -10.88 12.09 10.38
CA ASP A 220 -10.05 13.28 10.41
C ASP A 220 -9.07 13.27 11.59
N SER A 221 -9.53 12.80 12.76
CA SER A 221 -8.67 12.63 13.93
C SER A 221 -7.59 11.57 13.72
N TYR A 222 -7.94 10.46 13.08
CA TYR A 222 -7.00 9.38 12.75
C TYR A 222 -5.96 9.84 11.71
N TYR A 223 -6.41 10.55 10.68
CA TYR A 223 -5.53 11.12 9.65
C TYR A 223 -4.60 12.17 10.21
N ALA A 224 -5.11 13.04 11.11
CA ALA A 224 -4.27 14.02 11.81
C ALA A 224 -3.14 13.33 12.57
N ASN A 225 -3.42 12.21 13.27
CA ASN A 225 -2.38 11.44 13.96
C ASN A 225 -1.29 10.94 13.00
N ALA A 226 -1.67 10.38 11.84
CA ALA A 226 -0.70 9.92 10.85
C ALA A 226 0.16 11.08 10.30
N PHE A 227 -0.47 12.22 9.99
CA PHE A 227 0.25 13.40 9.51
C PHE A 227 1.15 14.04 10.57
N GLU A 228 0.75 14.01 11.84
CA GLU A 228 1.59 14.48 12.96
C GLU A 228 2.83 13.61 13.12
N GLN A 229 2.74 12.29 12.95
CA GLN A 229 3.91 11.41 12.93
C GLN A 229 4.87 11.81 11.80
N VAL A 230 4.38 11.99 10.56
CA VAL A 230 5.24 12.43 9.44
C VAL A 230 5.90 13.77 9.73
N LEU A 231 5.16 14.72 10.31
CA LEU A 231 5.68 16.04 10.65
C LEU A 231 6.73 15.99 11.76
N ASP A 232 6.54 15.12 12.76
CA ASP A 232 7.49 14.94 13.85
C ASP A 232 8.82 14.35 13.34
N HIS A 233 8.75 13.31 12.53
CA HIS A 233 9.92 12.71 11.88
C HIS A 233 10.64 13.69 10.93
N CYS A 234 9.89 14.50 10.18
CA CYS A 234 10.46 15.56 9.34
C CYS A 234 11.29 16.54 10.19
N LYS A 235 10.76 17.01 11.33
CA LYS A 235 11.46 17.96 12.21
C LYS A 235 12.71 17.39 12.86
N HIS A 236 12.78 16.09 13.05
CA HIS A 236 13.89 15.40 13.71
C HIS A 236 14.81 14.66 12.72
N ASN A 237 14.57 14.81 11.41
CA ASN A 237 15.30 14.09 10.36
C ASN A 237 15.36 12.57 10.65
N ASP A 238 14.22 11.98 11.03
CA ASP A 238 14.06 10.58 11.35
C ASP A 238 13.44 9.81 10.16
N VAL A 239 13.17 8.52 10.31
CA VAL A 239 12.97 7.55 9.23
C VAL A 239 11.64 7.65 8.48
N LEU A 240 10.55 8.19 9.07
CA LEU A 240 9.25 8.28 8.37
C LEU A 240 9.26 9.38 7.31
N ALA A 241 9.43 8.96 6.04
CA ALA A 241 9.61 9.88 4.91
C ALA A 241 8.29 10.44 4.35
N GLY A 242 7.16 9.83 4.65
CA GLY A 242 5.86 10.29 4.16
C GLY A 242 4.72 9.31 4.39
N CYS A 243 3.54 9.71 3.93
CA CYS A 243 2.37 8.83 3.96
C CYS A 243 1.43 9.07 2.78
N ASN A 244 0.72 8.02 2.36
CA ASN A 244 -0.35 8.05 1.37
C ASN A 244 -1.63 7.49 2.01
N PHE A 245 -2.71 8.23 1.97
CA PHE A 245 -3.99 7.72 2.43
C PHE A 245 -4.69 6.92 1.33
N TRP A 246 -5.44 5.92 1.73
CA TRP A 246 -6.31 5.17 0.83
C TRP A 246 -7.79 5.53 1.08
N GLY A 247 -8.56 5.93 0.07
CA GLY A 247 -8.16 6.23 -1.29
C GLY A 247 -8.87 7.50 -1.73
N PHE A 248 -8.29 8.21 -2.68
CA PHE A 248 -8.89 9.45 -3.19
C PHE A 248 -9.96 9.16 -4.25
N ALA A 249 -11.21 9.53 -3.98
CA ALA A 249 -12.35 9.37 -4.89
C ALA A 249 -12.72 10.67 -5.64
N GLY A 250 -12.23 11.82 -5.18
CA GLY A 250 -12.48 13.09 -5.86
C GLY A 250 -13.96 13.42 -5.98
N GLU A 251 -14.41 13.59 -7.23
CA GLU A 251 -15.79 13.91 -7.58
C GLU A 251 -16.68 12.67 -7.76
N GLY A 252 -16.10 11.45 -7.76
CA GLY A 252 -16.86 10.20 -7.83
C GLY A 252 -17.85 10.06 -6.68
N ARG A 253 -18.95 9.36 -6.90
CA ARG A 253 -20.01 9.19 -5.88
C ARG A 253 -20.48 7.74 -5.87
N PRO A 254 -20.65 7.12 -4.67
CA PRO A 254 -21.17 5.76 -4.58
C PRO A 254 -22.64 5.72 -5.02
N ALA A 255 -22.92 4.96 -6.07
CA ALA A 255 -24.29 4.72 -6.54
C ALA A 255 -24.88 3.46 -5.90
N HIS A 256 -24.05 2.43 -5.68
CA HIS A 256 -24.42 1.16 -5.06
C HIS A 256 -23.46 0.83 -3.92
N LEU A 257 -23.86 -0.09 -3.03
CA LEU A 257 -23.01 -0.55 -1.92
C LEU A 257 -21.77 -1.29 -2.43
N PHE A 258 -21.92 -2.10 -3.47
CA PHE A 258 -20.82 -2.73 -4.20
C PHE A 258 -20.85 -2.21 -5.63
N TRP A 259 -19.68 -2.00 -6.21
CA TRP A 259 -19.55 -1.47 -7.56
C TRP A 259 -20.21 -2.40 -8.59
N ILE A 260 -20.96 -1.81 -9.50
CA ILE A 260 -21.50 -2.49 -10.69
C ILE A 260 -21.09 -1.73 -11.95
N LYS A 261 -21.13 -2.40 -13.10
CA LYS A 261 -20.77 -1.78 -14.38
C LYS A 261 -21.58 -0.52 -14.66
N GLY A 262 -20.90 0.60 -14.77
CA GLY A 262 -21.49 1.91 -15.04
C GLY A 262 -21.46 2.87 -13.86
N ASP A 263 -21.07 2.40 -12.67
CA ASP A 263 -20.83 3.26 -11.53
C ASP A 263 -19.49 3.99 -11.66
N ASP A 264 -19.35 5.12 -10.96
CA ASP A 264 -18.07 5.80 -10.79
C ASP A 264 -17.06 4.86 -10.11
N TYR A 265 -15.79 4.97 -10.50
CA TYR A 265 -14.69 4.39 -9.73
C TYR A 265 -14.38 5.29 -8.54
N LEU A 266 -14.32 4.68 -7.35
CA LEU A 266 -13.98 5.35 -6.09
C LEU A 266 -12.59 4.92 -5.60
N GLY A 267 -12.24 5.29 -4.37
CA GLY A 267 -11.04 4.80 -3.70
C GLY A 267 -11.15 3.36 -3.22
N ASP A 268 -12.36 2.82 -3.09
CA ASP A 268 -12.57 1.46 -2.61
C ASP A 268 -12.60 0.48 -3.79
N PRO A 269 -11.96 -0.72 -3.67
CA PRO A 269 -12.03 -1.77 -4.67
C PRO A 269 -13.49 -2.20 -4.99
N PRO A 270 -13.78 -2.70 -6.21
CA PRO A 270 -15.15 -3.05 -6.63
C PRO A 270 -15.87 -4.06 -5.74
N ASN A 271 -15.11 -4.93 -5.05
CA ASN A 271 -15.63 -5.96 -4.15
C ASN A 271 -15.73 -5.50 -2.68
N GLU A 272 -15.40 -4.26 -2.39
CA GLU A 272 -15.61 -3.60 -1.10
C GLU A 272 -16.82 -2.67 -1.13
N GLU A 273 -17.25 -2.28 0.06
CA GLU A 273 -18.36 -1.33 0.23
C GLU A 273 -17.94 0.04 -0.27
N GLN A 274 -18.59 0.52 -1.32
CA GLN A 274 -18.20 1.75 -2.02
C GLN A 274 -18.46 3.00 -1.16
N GLY A 275 -17.41 3.79 -0.93
CA GLY A 275 -17.41 4.94 -0.02
C GLY A 275 -16.85 4.62 1.37
N LEU A 276 -16.45 3.37 1.64
CA LEU A 276 -15.93 2.93 2.94
C LEU A 276 -14.71 3.75 3.37
N ASN A 277 -13.66 3.75 2.56
CA ASN A 277 -12.42 4.48 2.81
C ASN A 277 -12.27 5.71 1.90
N SER A 278 -13.12 5.85 0.90
CA SER A 278 -13.04 6.93 -0.09
C SER A 278 -13.07 8.32 0.54
N VAL A 279 -12.08 9.14 0.16
CA VAL A 279 -12.01 10.57 0.48
C VAL A 279 -12.53 11.36 -0.72
N PHE A 280 -13.65 12.05 -0.52
CA PHE A 280 -14.26 12.87 -1.55
C PHE A 280 -13.74 14.31 -1.50
N SER A 281 -13.76 15.00 -2.66
CA SER A 281 -13.35 16.42 -2.76
C SER A 281 -14.07 17.37 -1.80
N THR A 282 -15.28 16.98 -1.35
CA THR A 282 -16.11 17.76 -0.42
C THR A 282 -15.92 17.40 1.05
N ASP A 283 -15.08 16.42 1.39
CA ASP A 283 -14.87 15.97 2.76
C ASP A 283 -14.09 16.99 3.62
N SER A 284 -14.38 17.04 4.92
CA SER A 284 -13.58 17.79 5.90
C SER A 284 -12.13 17.28 5.99
N THR A 285 -11.86 16.08 5.54
CA THR A 285 -10.52 15.50 5.39
C THR A 285 -9.66 16.28 4.40
N MET A 286 -10.22 16.88 3.33
CA MET A 286 -9.45 17.58 2.30
C MET A 286 -8.74 18.84 2.82
N PRO A 287 -9.41 19.79 3.55
CA PRO A 287 -8.71 20.88 4.20
C PRO A 287 -7.65 20.44 5.21
N LEU A 288 -7.87 19.31 5.90
CA LEU A 288 -6.88 18.75 6.82
C LEU A 288 -5.62 18.31 6.08
N ILE A 289 -5.76 17.53 4.98
CA ILE A 289 -4.64 17.13 4.11
C ILE A 289 -3.89 18.36 3.59
N ALA A 290 -4.60 19.37 3.07
CA ALA A 290 -3.98 20.59 2.55
C ALA A 290 -3.20 21.35 3.64
N LYS A 291 -3.73 21.42 4.87
CA LYS A 291 -3.06 22.04 6.01
C LYS A 291 -1.72 21.34 6.32
N TYR A 292 -1.72 20.02 6.47
CA TYR A 292 -0.51 19.27 6.80
C TYR A 292 0.52 19.28 5.66
N ASN A 293 0.09 19.17 4.40
CA ASN A 293 0.98 19.35 3.25
C ASN A 293 1.69 20.71 3.27
N HIS A 294 0.95 21.78 3.58
CA HIS A 294 1.55 23.12 3.68
C HIS A 294 2.59 23.22 4.81
N ILE A 295 2.34 22.58 5.95
CA ILE A 295 3.29 22.59 7.09
C ILE A 295 4.54 21.76 6.74
N LEU A 296 4.36 20.56 6.16
CA LEU A 296 5.45 19.67 5.74
C LEU A 296 6.35 20.35 4.69
N MET A 297 5.77 21.01 3.69
CA MET A 297 6.52 21.75 2.69
C MET A 297 7.37 22.89 3.29
N LYS A 298 6.96 23.46 4.42
CA LYS A 298 7.78 24.44 5.15
C LYS A 298 8.91 23.78 5.94
N CYS A 299 8.63 22.63 6.55
CA CYS A 299 9.63 21.84 7.26
C CYS A 299 10.79 21.50 6.31
N LEU A 300 10.49 20.88 5.18
CA LEU A 300 11.48 20.48 4.18
C LEU A 300 12.32 21.65 3.60
N LYS A 301 11.72 22.84 3.46
CA LYS A 301 12.46 24.03 2.97
C LYS A 301 13.44 24.60 3.98
N ASN A 302 13.15 24.49 5.28
CA ASN A 302 14.02 24.97 6.32
C ASN A 302 15.29 24.12 6.44
N ASP A 303 15.17 22.79 6.26
CA ASP A 303 16.32 21.87 6.31
C ASP A 303 17.30 22.12 5.15
N HIS A 304 16.83 22.49 3.95
CA HIS A 304 17.70 22.84 2.82
C HIS A 304 18.51 24.12 3.02
N HIS A 305 18.05 25.04 3.88
CA HIS A 305 18.81 26.27 4.18
C HIS A 305 19.95 26.07 5.20
N GLU A 306 19.98 24.95 5.93
CA GLU A 306 21.09 24.63 6.85
C GLU A 306 22.21 23.83 6.18
N ILE A 307 21.94 23.16 5.04
CA ILE A 307 22.93 22.37 4.28
C ILE A 307 23.80 23.26 3.38
N ASP A 308 23.28 24.44 2.98
CA ASP A 308 23.98 25.38 2.10
C ASP A 308 24.80 26.46 2.86
N LYS A 309 25.02 26.29 4.16
CA LYS A 309 25.90 27.13 5.00
C LYS A 309 27.10 26.34 5.52
#